data_94a6044aedcecd93bfd5002bd70a1535
#
_entry.id   94a6044aedcecd93bfd5002bd70a1535
#
_cell.length_a   1.000
_cell.length_b   1.000
_cell.length_c   1.000
_cell.angle_alpha   90.00
_cell.angle_beta   90.00
_cell.angle_gamma   90.00
#
_symmetry.space_group_name_H-M   'P 1'
#
loop_
_entity.id
_entity.type
_entity.pdbx_description
1 polymer ?
#
loop_
_entity_poly.entity_id
_entity_poly.type
_entity_poly.pdbx_seq_one_letter_code
_entity_poly.pdbx_strand_id
1 'polypeptide(L)'
;TTKNFVDFAVSEGVKEVVVGKVEGVQRNTKRKKSKKVNQKLSNWNFGKLKDYLKYKLESKDISIKEIDESYTSQTCPVCSRRKKVSTRNYKCSCGYTAHRDIHGARNILSKHLYKDIRYIGDIKEIKYLRIA
;
A
#
# COMPACT_ATOMS: atom_id res chain seq x y z
N THR A 1 12.09 12.05 0.44
CA THR A 1 11.35 10.77 0.32
C THR A 1 10.32 10.79 -0.77
N THR A 2 9.33 11.67 -0.69
CA THR A 2 8.33 11.83 -1.75
C THR A 2 8.96 12.19 -3.09
N LYS A 3 10.00 13.03 -3.08
CA LYS A 3 10.74 13.39 -4.28
C LYS A 3 11.34 12.16 -4.96
N ASN A 4 12.01 11.29 -4.21
CA ASN A 4 12.64 10.08 -4.75
C ASN A 4 11.60 9.13 -5.38
N PHE A 5 10.44 9.00 -4.74
CA PHE A 5 9.34 8.20 -5.27
C PHE A 5 8.79 8.79 -6.57
N VAL A 6 8.58 10.11 -6.61
CA VAL A 6 8.07 10.80 -7.81
C VAL A 6 9.08 10.70 -8.96
N ASP A 7 10.38 10.91 -8.69
CA ASP A 7 11.43 10.77 -9.68
C ASP A 7 11.50 9.34 -10.24
N PHE A 8 11.35 8.33 -9.38
CA PHE A 8 11.25 6.93 -9.79
C PHE A 8 10.03 6.69 -10.68
N ALA A 9 8.85 7.17 -10.29
CA ALA A 9 7.63 7.02 -11.07
C ALA A 9 7.75 7.67 -12.45
N VAL A 10 8.36 8.84 -12.54
CA VAL A 10 8.62 9.52 -13.81
C VAL A 10 9.60 8.73 -14.68
N SER A 11 10.68 8.21 -14.09
CA SER A 11 11.70 7.44 -14.82
C SER A 11 11.16 6.13 -15.39
N GLU A 12 10.19 5.51 -14.72
CA GLU A 12 9.55 4.26 -15.16
C GLU A 12 8.34 4.48 -16.08
N GLY A 13 8.00 5.73 -16.40
CA GLY A 13 6.86 6.04 -17.25
C GLY A 13 5.50 5.71 -16.65
N VAL A 14 5.39 5.77 -15.33
CA VAL A 14 4.14 5.49 -14.60
C VAL A 14 3.11 6.56 -14.92
N LYS A 15 1.88 6.14 -15.24
CA LYS A 15 0.75 7.04 -15.52
C LYS A 15 -0.20 7.17 -14.34
N GLU A 16 -0.27 6.16 -13.49
CA GLU A 16 -1.18 6.10 -12.36
C GLU A 16 -0.53 5.41 -11.16
N VAL A 17 -0.73 5.97 -9.98
CA VAL A 17 -0.30 5.40 -8.70
C VAL A 17 -1.54 5.03 -7.90
N VAL A 18 -1.57 3.82 -7.37
CA VAL A 18 -2.67 3.33 -6.56
C VAL A 18 -2.21 3.19 -5.11
N VAL A 19 -2.96 3.76 -4.18
CA VAL A 19 -2.69 3.69 -2.74
C VAL A 19 -3.90 3.19 -1.98
N GLY A 20 -3.67 2.51 -0.88
CA GLY A 20 -4.74 2.09 0.03
C GLY A 20 -5.20 3.25 0.92
N LYS A 21 -6.48 3.27 1.24
CA LYS A 21 -7.02 4.21 2.22
C LYS A 21 -6.58 3.83 3.64
N VAL A 22 -6.00 4.76 4.37
CA VAL A 22 -5.41 4.52 5.71
C VAL A 22 -6.32 5.02 6.84
N GLU A 23 -7.59 5.23 6.58
CA GLU A 23 -8.54 5.83 7.54
C GLU A 23 -8.77 5.01 8.82
N GLY A 24 -8.53 3.71 8.78
CA GLY A 24 -8.76 2.83 9.93
C GLY A 24 -7.68 2.84 11.02
N VAL A 25 -6.48 3.33 10.73
CA VAL A 25 -5.32 3.23 11.64
C VAL A 25 -5.52 4.07 12.90
N GLN A 26 -6.11 5.24 12.78
CA GLN A 26 -6.37 6.13 13.93
C GLN A 26 -7.42 5.57 14.90
N ARG A 27 -8.44 4.88 14.41
CA ARG A 27 -9.49 4.30 15.24
C ARG A 27 -9.00 3.16 16.13
N ASN A 28 -8.12 2.32 15.60
CA ASN A 28 -7.60 1.16 16.31
C ASN A 28 -6.56 1.54 17.37
N THR A 29 -5.88 2.67 17.24
CA THR A 29 -4.88 3.12 18.19
C THR A 29 -5.46 3.89 19.39
N LYS A 30 -6.61 4.53 19.23
CA LYS A 30 -7.25 5.32 20.30
C LYS A 30 -7.61 4.53 21.56
N ARG A 31 -7.85 3.22 21.42
CA ARG A 31 -8.26 2.35 22.54
C ARG A 31 -7.08 1.77 23.34
N LYS A 32 -5.86 1.80 22.81
CA LYS A 32 -4.74 1.06 23.38
C LYS A 32 -3.57 1.93 23.87
N LYS A 33 -3.62 3.23 23.67
CA LYS A 33 -2.49 4.11 23.95
C LYS A 33 -2.89 5.34 24.78
N SER A 34 -1.92 5.96 25.45
CA SER A 34 -2.16 7.16 26.23
C SER A 34 -2.65 8.32 25.35
N LYS A 35 -3.35 9.28 25.96
CA LYS A 35 -3.86 10.48 25.30
C LYS A 35 -2.77 11.22 24.51
N LYS A 36 -1.58 11.32 25.06
CA LYS A 36 -0.43 11.99 24.44
C LYS A 36 0.05 11.28 23.18
N VAL A 37 0.12 9.94 23.23
CA VAL A 37 0.49 9.12 22.07
C VAL A 37 -0.59 9.14 21.00
N ASN A 38 -1.87 9.08 21.40
CA ASN A 38 -2.99 9.19 20.46
C ASN A 38 -3.01 10.55 19.75
N GLN A 39 -2.68 11.63 20.43
CA GLN A 39 -2.57 12.96 19.84
C GLN A 39 -1.43 13.02 18.82
N LYS A 40 -0.26 12.44 19.12
CA LYS A 40 0.86 12.35 18.18
C LYS A 40 0.48 11.54 16.94
N LEU A 41 -0.24 10.42 17.10
CA LEU A 41 -0.69 9.60 16.00
C LEU A 41 -1.77 10.27 15.14
N SER A 42 -2.70 11.02 15.75
CA SER A 42 -3.72 11.76 15.00
C SER A 42 -3.12 12.96 14.26
N ASN A 43 -2.03 13.52 14.76
CA ASN A 43 -1.26 14.56 14.10
C ASN A 43 -0.24 13.99 13.11
N TRP A 44 -0.10 12.67 13.01
CA TRP A 44 0.78 12.05 12.04
C TRP A 44 0.27 12.33 10.63
N ASN A 45 1.20 12.81 9.82
CA ASN A 45 0.95 13.46 8.53
C ASN A 45 0.60 12.52 7.37
N PHE A 46 -0.18 11.45 7.57
CA PHE A 46 -0.61 10.61 6.45
C PHE A 46 -1.42 11.42 5.43
N GLY A 47 -2.35 12.26 5.91
CA GLY A 47 -3.11 13.13 5.02
C GLY A 47 -2.23 14.13 4.29
N LYS A 48 -1.31 14.77 5.01
CA LYS A 48 -0.37 15.74 4.41
C LYS A 48 0.61 15.08 3.44
N LEU A 49 1.14 13.90 3.79
CA LEU A 49 2.02 13.14 2.91
C LEU A 49 1.30 12.75 1.61
N LYS A 50 0.07 12.29 1.71
CA LYS A 50 -0.77 11.93 0.58
C LYS A 50 -1.09 13.12 -0.30
N ASP A 51 -1.49 14.25 0.30
CA ASP A 51 -1.79 15.49 -0.44
C ASP A 51 -0.54 16.03 -1.14
N TYR A 52 0.60 15.99 -0.48
CA TYR A 52 1.88 16.40 -1.03
C TYR A 52 2.32 15.51 -2.19
N LEU A 53 2.15 14.19 -2.02
CA LEU A 53 2.43 13.21 -3.07
C LEU A 53 1.51 13.41 -4.26
N LYS A 54 0.21 13.62 -4.01
CA LYS A 54 -0.79 13.92 -5.04
C LYS A 54 -0.41 15.16 -5.84
N TYR A 55 -0.07 16.24 -5.16
CA TYR A 55 0.36 17.48 -5.80
C TYR A 55 1.57 17.27 -6.72
N LYS A 56 2.60 16.60 -6.23
CA LYS A 56 3.82 16.33 -7.01
C LYS A 56 3.58 15.40 -8.18
N LEU A 57 2.77 14.37 -8.01
CA LEU A 57 2.44 13.44 -9.09
C LEU A 57 1.60 14.11 -10.17
N GLU A 58 0.60 14.90 -9.78
CA GLU A 58 -0.23 15.65 -10.73
C GLU A 58 0.59 16.64 -11.53
N SER A 59 1.62 17.26 -10.95
CA SER A 59 2.53 18.16 -11.66
C SER A 59 3.35 17.44 -12.76
N LYS A 60 3.43 16.12 -12.71
CA LYS A 60 4.11 15.25 -13.68
C LYS A 60 3.12 14.44 -14.55
N ASP A 61 1.87 14.83 -14.57
CA ASP A 61 0.79 14.15 -15.31
C ASP A 61 0.56 12.70 -14.85
N ILE A 62 0.84 12.42 -13.59
CA ILE A 62 0.59 11.12 -12.97
C ILE A 62 -0.60 11.24 -12.03
N SER A 63 -1.65 10.45 -12.25
CA SER A 63 -2.81 10.42 -11.37
C SER A 63 -2.57 9.54 -10.15
N ILE A 64 -3.22 9.89 -9.03
CA ILE A 64 -3.22 9.07 -7.82
C ILE A 64 -4.66 8.62 -7.53
N LYS A 65 -4.83 7.33 -7.27
CA LYS A 65 -6.12 6.71 -6.93
C LYS A 65 -6.04 6.08 -5.55
N GLU A 66 -7.06 6.31 -4.75
CA GLU A 66 -7.21 5.67 -3.46
C GLU A 66 -8.27 4.57 -3.54
N ILE A 67 -7.96 3.42 -2.99
CA ILE A 67 -8.91 2.31 -2.92
C ILE A 67 -9.03 1.78 -1.50
N ASP A 68 -10.15 1.15 -1.20
CA ASP A 68 -10.33 0.41 0.03
C ASP A 68 -9.34 -0.77 0.07
N GLU A 69 -8.48 -0.80 1.09
CA GLU A 69 -7.47 -1.83 1.28
C GLU A 69 -7.94 -2.99 2.16
N SER A 70 -9.24 -3.09 2.45
CA SER A 70 -9.79 -4.15 3.28
C SER A 70 -9.38 -5.53 2.75
N TYR A 71 -8.83 -6.36 3.64
CA TYR A 71 -8.41 -7.73 3.38
C TYR A 71 -7.26 -7.92 2.38
N THR A 72 -6.67 -6.86 1.85
CA THR A 72 -5.57 -6.97 0.87
C THR A 72 -4.32 -7.64 1.44
N SER A 73 -4.05 -7.47 2.74
CA SER A 73 -2.93 -8.14 3.41
C SER A 73 -3.22 -9.59 3.81
N GLN A 74 -4.48 -10.00 3.80
CA GLN A 74 -4.94 -11.30 4.30
C GLN A 74 -5.36 -12.28 3.22
N THR A 75 -5.69 -11.81 2.03
CA THR A 75 -6.24 -12.63 0.95
C THR A 75 -5.16 -13.16 0.04
N CYS A 76 -5.13 -14.49 -0.15
CA CYS A 76 -4.26 -15.09 -1.15
C CYS A 76 -4.79 -14.78 -2.55
N PRO A 77 -3.95 -14.23 -3.46
CA PRO A 77 -4.39 -13.91 -4.82
C PRO A 77 -4.59 -15.14 -5.71
N VAL A 78 -4.04 -16.28 -5.30
CA VAL A 78 -4.11 -17.53 -6.07
C VAL A 78 -5.36 -18.34 -5.71
N CYS A 79 -5.61 -18.58 -4.40
CA CYS A 79 -6.72 -19.43 -3.96
C CYS A 79 -7.85 -18.68 -3.26
N SER A 80 -7.74 -17.38 -3.11
CA SER A 80 -8.72 -16.48 -2.46
C SER A 80 -8.97 -16.74 -0.98
N ARG A 81 -8.20 -17.59 -0.34
CA ARG A 81 -8.30 -17.83 1.10
C ARG A 81 -7.82 -16.61 1.89
N ARG A 82 -8.54 -16.31 2.94
CA ARG A 82 -8.16 -15.25 3.88
C ARG A 82 -7.43 -15.84 5.08
N LYS A 83 -6.24 -15.36 5.33
CA LYS A 83 -5.44 -15.76 6.49
C LYS A 83 -4.71 -14.55 7.07
N LYS A 84 -4.92 -14.31 8.35
CA LYS A 84 -4.19 -13.27 9.07
C LYS A 84 -2.77 -13.76 9.35
N VAL A 85 -1.77 -13.06 8.84
CA VAL A 85 -0.36 -13.41 8.98
C VAL A 85 0.36 -12.29 9.73
N SER A 86 1.06 -12.64 10.80
CA SER A 86 1.84 -11.69 11.61
C SER A 86 3.32 -11.60 11.19
N THR A 87 3.79 -12.51 10.34
CA THR A 87 5.18 -12.56 9.88
C THR A 87 5.42 -11.65 8.68
N ARG A 88 6.68 -11.34 8.39
CA ARG A 88 7.07 -10.53 7.23
C ARG A 88 6.77 -11.23 5.89
N ASN A 89 6.76 -12.54 5.88
CA ASN A 89 6.47 -13.31 4.68
C ASN A 89 5.07 -13.89 4.78
N TYR A 90 4.26 -13.62 3.76
CA TYR A 90 2.97 -14.24 3.61
C TYR A 90 3.15 -15.62 2.98
N LYS A 91 2.62 -16.63 3.65
CA LYS A 91 2.65 -18.03 3.16
C LYS A 91 1.24 -18.58 3.17
N CYS A 92 0.79 -19.07 2.03
CA CYS A 92 -0.50 -19.74 1.90
C CYS A 92 -0.32 -21.26 1.77
N SER A 93 -1.29 -22.01 2.24
CA SER A 93 -1.30 -23.48 2.10
C SER A 93 -1.37 -23.96 0.65
N CYS A 94 -1.79 -23.10 -0.29
CA CYS A 94 -1.79 -23.41 -1.73
C CYS A 94 -0.40 -23.35 -2.38
N GLY A 95 0.64 -22.94 -1.63
CA GLY A 95 2.01 -22.78 -2.12
C GLY A 95 2.43 -21.36 -2.46
N TYR A 96 1.49 -20.41 -2.50
CA TYR A 96 1.82 -19.01 -2.75
C TYR A 96 2.60 -18.44 -1.56
N THR A 97 3.73 -17.78 -1.86
CA THR A 97 4.54 -17.07 -0.87
C THR A 97 4.99 -15.72 -1.42
N ALA A 98 5.00 -14.68 -0.58
CA ALA A 98 5.52 -13.37 -0.95
C ALA A 98 5.88 -12.57 0.30
N HIS A 99 6.77 -11.60 0.14
CA HIS A 99 7.00 -10.61 1.18
C HIS A 99 5.71 -9.82 1.44
N ARG A 100 5.40 -9.56 2.69
CA ARG A 100 4.12 -8.94 3.11
C ARG A 100 3.82 -7.64 2.38
N ASP A 101 4.79 -6.77 2.21
CA ASP A 101 4.60 -5.46 1.57
C ASP A 101 4.33 -5.60 0.08
N ILE A 102 5.02 -6.52 -0.59
CA ILE A 102 4.81 -6.82 -2.00
C ILE A 102 3.45 -7.48 -2.21
N HIS A 103 3.10 -8.42 -1.34
CA HIS A 103 1.79 -9.08 -1.34
C HIS A 103 0.64 -8.06 -1.20
N GLY A 104 0.75 -7.15 -0.23
CA GLY A 104 -0.24 -6.09 -0.04
C GLY A 104 -0.34 -5.16 -1.24
N ALA A 105 0.78 -4.69 -1.77
CA ALA A 105 0.81 -3.80 -2.93
C ALA A 105 0.21 -4.46 -4.18
N ARG A 106 0.54 -5.72 -4.43
CA ARG A 106 -0.06 -6.49 -5.54
C ARG A 106 -1.58 -6.61 -5.41
N ASN A 107 -2.06 -6.93 -4.23
CA ASN A 107 -3.49 -7.09 -3.99
C ASN A 107 -4.24 -5.77 -4.11
N ILE A 108 -3.65 -4.66 -3.66
CA ILE A 108 -4.19 -3.31 -3.85
C ILE A 108 -4.32 -3.00 -5.34
N LEU A 109 -3.27 -3.23 -6.11
CA LEU A 109 -3.28 -2.99 -7.55
C LEU A 109 -4.30 -3.88 -8.27
N SER A 110 -4.36 -5.17 -7.92
CA SER A 110 -5.32 -6.11 -8.48
C SER A 110 -6.76 -5.68 -8.22
N LYS A 111 -7.05 -5.28 -6.99
CA LYS A 111 -8.38 -4.79 -6.58
C LYS A 111 -8.78 -3.53 -7.36
N HIS A 112 -7.82 -2.65 -7.63
CA HIS A 112 -8.07 -1.46 -8.46
C HIS A 112 -8.36 -1.82 -9.91
N LEU A 113 -7.56 -2.72 -10.51
CA LEU A 113 -7.67 -3.07 -11.94
C LEU A 113 -8.87 -3.96 -12.24
N TYR A 114 -9.16 -4.93 -11.37
CA TYR A 114 -10.15 -5.99 -11.63
C TYR A 114 -11.35 -5.97 -10.69
N LYS A 115 -11.42 -5.03 -9.74
CA LYS A 115 -12.43 -4.98 -8.67
C LYS A 115 -12.40 -6.21 -7.75
N ASP A 116 -11.37 -7.03 -7.85
CA ASP A 116 -11.19 -8.27 -7.10
C ASP A 116 -9.71 -8.55 -6.88
N ILE A 117 -9.39 -9.37 -5.89
CA ILE A 117 -8.02 -9.78 -5.59
C ILE A 117 -7.70 -11.01 -6.44
N ARG A 118 -6.87 -10.81 -7.45
CA ARG A 118 -6.40 -11.85 -8.37
C ARG A 118 -4.88 -11.85 -8.42
N TYR A 119 -4.31 -12.97 -8.81
CA TYR A 119 -2.88 -13.04 -9.06
C TYR A 119 -2.52 -12.17 -10.28
N ILE A 120 -1.68 -11.18 -10.06
CA ILE A 120 -1.08 -10.40 -11.13
C ILE A 120 0.28 -11.04 -11.39
N GLY A 121 0.45 -11.63 -12.56
CA GLY A 121 1.73 -12.21 -12.98
C GLY A 121 2.79 -11.12 -13.16
N ASP A 122 4.03 -11.55 -13.27
CA ASP A 122 5.22 -10.80 -13.69
C ASP A 122 5.40 -9.38 -13.16
N ILE A 123 5.92 -9.30 -11.95
CA ILE A 123 6.62 -8.09 -11.51
C ILE A 123 7.98 -8.11 -12.19
N LYS A 124 8.18 -7.21 -13.15
CA LYS A 124 9.43 -7.10 -13.89
C LYS A 124 10.63 -6.79 -13.00
N GLU A 125 10.41 -5.96 -11.98
CA GLU A 125 11.47 -5.55 -11.07
C GLU A 125 10.91 -5.08 -9.75
N ILE A 126 11.53 -5.49 -8.65
CA ILE A 126 11.23 -4.98 -7.30
C ILE A 126 12.38 -4.07 -6.88
N LYS A 127 12.10 -2.79 -6.75
CA LYS A 127 13.07 -1.82 -6.23
C LYS A 127 12.71 -1.40 -4.82
N TYR A 128 13.65 -1.54 -3.92
CA TYR A 128 13.54 -1.00 -2.58
C TYR A 128 14.23 0.37 -2.53
N LEU A 129 13.45 1.42 -2.44
CA LEU A 129 13.98 2.76 -2.24
C LEU A 129 14.25 2.95 -0.75
N ARG A 130 15.49 2.71 -0.34
CA ARG A 130 15.92 3.03 1.01
C ARG A 130 16.34 4.51 1.07
N ILE A 131 15.84 5.17 2.10
CA ILE A 131 16.32 6.50 2.44
C ILE A 131 17.56 6.31 3.29
N ALA A 132 18.64 6.80 2.77
CA ALA A 132 19.87 6.89 3.53
C ALA A 132 19.75 7.95 4.63
#